data_af80fa8dd0a0ec62146136a2709a24c9
#
_entry.id   af80fa8dd0a0ec62146136a2709a24c9
#
_cell.length_a   1.000
_cell.length_b   1.000
_cell.length_c   1.000
_cell.angle_alpha   90.00
_cell.angle_beta   90.00
_cell.angle_gamma   90.00
#
_symmetry.space_group_name_H-M   'P 1'
#
loop_
_entity.id
_entity.type
_entity.pdbx_description
1 polymer ?
#
loop_
_entity_poly.entity_id
_entity_poly.type
_entity_poly.pdbx_seq_one_letter_code
_entity_poly.pdbx_strand_id
1 'polypeptide(L)'
;MMSNHLKFINLAHDIALKNLGKTFPNPSVGCIVSKNNKIISRGVTSSTGRPHAEEIALKKAGKKSKGATMYVTLEPCFHSSQNGSCTDQILRSGIKEVYVSCIDQDPRTKNKSISKLKRNKIKVIVGIQKDKTLSTNNFFFKSLLKKKPFTKVKMAISSDEKIAWGNYKSKWISNSKSRELSLIHISEPTRLWT
;
A
#
# COMPACT_ATOMS: atom_id res chain seq x y z
N MET A 1 21.71 12.99 -7.84
CA MET A 1 20.27 12.98 -8.20
C MET A 1 19.52 11.72 -7.77
N MET A 2 20.03 10.50 -7.93
CA MET A 2 19.37 9.25 -7.47
C MET A 2 19.04 9.23 -5.97
N SER A 3 19.86 9.82 -5.11
CA SER A 3 19.67 9.85 -3.65
C SER A 3 18.32 10.49 -3.24
N ASN A 4 17.89 11.57 -3.89
CA ASN A 4 16.65 12.26 -3.53
C ASN A 4 15.39 11.50 -3.95
N HIS A 5 15.39 10.83 -5.10
CA HIS A 5 14.25 10.00 -5.54
C HIS A 5 14.05 8.82 -4.58
N LEU A 6 15.15 8.19 -4.15
CA LEU A 6 15.11 7.11 -3.17
C LEU A 6 14.57 7.59 -1.83
N LYS A 7 14.95 8.76 -1.36
CA LYS A 7 14.42 9.38 -0.15
C LYS A 7 12.90 9.55 -0.20
N PHE A 8 12.37 10.11 -1.30
CA PHE A 8 10.94 10.36 -1.41
C PHE A 8 10.12 9.08 -1.56
N ILE A 9 10.61 8.09 -2.30
CA ILE A 9 9.92 6.81 -2.42
C ILE A 9 9.93 6.04 -1.08
N ASN A 10 11.04 6.09 -0.32
CA ASN A 10 11.09 5.51 1.02
C ASN A 10 10.09 6.20 1.96
N LEU A 11 9.99 7.53 1.93
CA LEU A 11 8.99 8.23 2.72
C LEU A 11 7.55 7.84 2.31
N ALA A 12 7.29 7.60 1.02
CA ALA A 12 6.00 7.08 0.57
C ALA A 12 5.70 5.70 1.18
N HIS A 13 6.71 4.82 1.26
CA HIS A 13 6.57 3.53 1.95
C HIS A 13 6.30 3.69 3.45
N ASP A 14 7.01 4.58 4.13
CA ASP A 14 6.88 4.78 5.57
C ASP A 14 5.47 5.26 5.95
N ILE A 15 4.86 6.12 5.13
CA ILE A 15 3.47 6.54 5.36
C ILE A 15 2.47 5.45 4.99
N ALA A 16 2.75 4.62 3.99
CA ALA A 16 1.91 3.46 3.67
C ALA A 16 1.86 2.46 4.82
N LEU A 17 3.00 2.18 5.46
CA LEU A 17 3.09 1.25 6.60
C LEU A 17 2.20 1.66 7.78
N LYS A 18 1.98 2.95 8.02
CA LYS A 18 1.13 3.45 9.12
C LYS A 18 -0.34 3.07 8.98
N ASN A 19 -0.81 2.84 7.76
CA ASN A 19 -2.18 2.44 7.47
C ASN A 19 -2.31 0.97 7.05
N LEU A 20 -1.23 0.20 7.15
CA LEU A 20 -1.26 -1.22 6.83
C LEU A 20 -2.29 -1.96 7.71
N GLY A 21 -3.11 -2.81 7.07
CA GLY A 21 -4.19 -3.54 7.74
C GLY A 21 -5.48 -2.75 7.95
N LYS A 22 -5.51 -1.45 7.66
CA LYS A 22 -6.69 -0.58 7.87
C LYS A 22 -7.39 -0.18 6.57
N THR A 23 -6.84 -0.51 5.41
CA THR A 23 -7.26 0.03 4.10
C THR A 23 -8.15 -0.92 3.30
N PHE A 24 -8.65 -1.98 3.91
CA PHE A 24 -9.50 -2.96 3.22
C PHE A 24 -10.69 -2.25 2.50
N PRO A 25 -11.05 -2.68 1.28
CA PRO A 25 -10.50 -3.81 0.50
C PRO A 25 -9.27 -3.45 -0.37
N ASN A 26 -8.73 -2.25 -0.26
CA ASN A 26 -7.62 -1.76 -1.10
C ASN A 26 -6.25 -1.95 -0.42
N PRO A 27 -5.15 -2.00 -1.21
CA PRO A 27 -3.81 -2.05 -0.63
C PRO A 27 -3.46 -0.74 0.08
N SER A 28 -2.55 -0.80 1.05
CA SER A 28 -2.00 0.41 1.64
C SER A 28 -0.97 1.02 0.71
N VAL A 29 -1.27 2.18 0.16
CA VAL A 29 -0.43 2.94 -0.77
C VAL A 29 -0.04 4.26 -0.14
N GLY A 30 1.20 4.67 -0.35
CA GLY A 30 1.70 5.99 0.00
C GLY A 30 2.07 6.81 -1.23
N CYS A 31 1.83 8.10 -1.16
CA CYS A 31 2.11 9.04 -2.23
C CYS A 31 2.77 10.32 -1.70
N ILE A 32 3.84 10.74 -2.35
CA ILE A 32 4.53 12.02 -2.10
C ILE A 32 4.49 12.84 -3.38
N VAL A 33 4.15 14.11 -3.27
CA VAL A 33 4.33 15.09 -4.35
C VAL A 33 5.44 16.05 -3.94
N SER A 34 6.45 16.22 -4.80
CA SER A 34 7.55 17.14 -4.56
C SER A 34 7.79 18.07 -5.76
N LYS A 35 8.34 19.24 -5.48
CA LYS A 35 8.80 20.21 -6.49
C LYS A 35 10.07 20.87 -5.98
N ASN A 36 11.08 20.99 -6.84
CA ASN A 36 12.39 21.57 -6.48
C ASN A 36 12.96 20.94 -5.20
N ASN A 37 12.94 19.60 -5.11
CA ASN A 37 13.40 18.82 -3.96
C ASN A 37 12.68 19.11 -2.62
N LYS A 38 11.58 19.88 -2.64
CA LYS A 38 10.75 20.12 -1.45
C LYS A 38 9.45 19.33 -1.55
N ILE A 39 9.02 18.73 -0.45
CA ILE A 39 7.74 18.03 -0.36
C ILE A 39 6.62 19.08 -0.36
N ILE A 40 5.68 18.95 -1.30
CA ILE A 40 4.49 19.79 -1.39
C ILE A 40 3.35 19.14 -0.60
N SER A 41 3.16 17.84 -0.79
CA SER A 41 2.06 17.11 -0.15
C SER A 41 2.38 15.65 0.07
N ARG A 42 1.57 15.02 0.92
CA ARG A 42 1.61 13.59 1.25
C ARG A 42 0.21 13.04 1.23
N GLY A 43 0.06 11.83 0.73
CA GLY A 43 -1.17 11.06 0.76
C GLY A 43 -0.91 9.62 1.16
N VAL A 44 -1.90 8.99 1.77
CA VAL A 44 -1.93 7.56 2.08
C VAL A 44 -3.35 7.06 1.87
N THR A 45 -3.52 5.83 1.41
CA THR A 45 -4.85 5.21 1.28
C THR A 45 -5.61 5.32 2.61
N SER A 46 -6.82 5.83 2.57
CA SER A 46 -7.67 5.99 3.77
C SER A 46 -8.05 4.64 4.38
N SER A 47 -8.47 4.66 5.66
CA SER A 47 -8.84 3.47 6.43
C SER A 47 -10.02 2.68 5.85
N THR A 48 -10.82 3.26 4.98
CA THR A 48 -11.91 2.59 4.24
C THR A 48 -11.52 2.20 2.83
N GLY A 49 -10.22 2.26 2.49
CA GLY A 49 -9.69 1.99 1.16
C GLY A 49 -9.82 3.16 0.18
N ARG A 50 -10.65 4.17 0.48
CA ARG A 50 -10.81 5.39 -0.32
C ARG A 50 -10.97 6.61 0.59
N PRO A 51 -10.54 7.83 0.13
CA PRO A 51 -9.84 8.10 -1.13
C PRO A 51 -8.44 7.45 -1.20
N HIS A 52 -7.91 7.28 -2.41
CA HIS A 52 -6.58 6.74 -2.64
C HIS A 52 -5.47 7.74 -2.27
N ALA A 53 -4.25 7.23 -2.09
CA ALA A 53 -3.09 8.05 -1.70
C ALA A 53 -2.82 9.21 -2.67
N GLU A 54 -2.90 8.95 -3.98
CA GLU A 54 -2.68 9.93 -5.04
C GLU A 54 -3.73 11.03 -4.99
N GLU A 55 -5.00 10.65 -4.80
CA GLU A 55 -6.15 11.56 -4.68
C GLU A 55 -5.96 12.55 -3.52
N ILE A 56 -5.57 12.03 -2.35
CA ILE A 56 -5.29 12.83 -1.16
C ILE A 56 -4.09 13.75 -1.40
N ALA A 57 -3.02 13.21 -1.99
CA ALA A 57 -1.81 13.99 -2.25
C ALA A 57 -2.07 15.11 -3.25
N LEU A 58 -2.80 14.85 -4.35
CA LEU A 58 -3.14 15.84 -5.38
C LEU A 58 -4.08 16.91 -4.84
N LYS A 59 -5.11 16.51 -4.07
CA LYS A 59 -6.03 17.46 -3.42
C LYS A 59 -5.28 18.44 -2.51
N LYS A 60 -4.34 17.93 -1.70
CA LYS A 60 -3.51 18.77 -0.81
C LYS A 60 -2.51 19.63 -1.58
N ALA A 61 -1.96 19.14 -2.69
CA ALA A 61 -1.02 19.90 -3.53
C ALA A 61 -1.70 21.06 -4.26
N GLY A 62 -2.96 20.86 -4.69
CA GLY A 62 -3.72 21.83 -5.45
C GLY A 62 -2.95 22.31 -6.69
N LYS A 63 -2.98 23.60 -6.97
CA LYS A 63 -2.26 24.23 -8.11
C LYS A 63 -0.73 24.03 -8.08
N LYS A 64 -0.14 23.74 -6.91
CA LYS A 64 1.32 23.49 -6.79
C LYS A 64 1.76 22.19 -7.46
N SER A 65 0.82 21.26 -7.77
CA SER A 65 1.11 20.01 -8.47
C SER A 65 1.63 20.22 -9.90
N LYS A 66 1.31 21.33 -10.55
CA LYS A 66 1.75 21.63 -11.92
C LYS A 66 3.28 21.67 -12.01
N GLY A 67 3.84 20.80 -12.85
CA GLY A 67 5.27 20.64 -13.03
C GLY A 67 6.00 19.93 -11.89
N ALA A 68 5.27 19.35 -10.93
CA ALA A 68 5.83 18.61 -9.81
C ALA A 68 6.13 17.15 -10.19
N THR A 69 6.84 16.45 -9.30
CA THR A 69 7.14 15.02 -9.36
C THR A 69 6.33 14.28 -8.31
N MET A 70 5.71 13.18 -8.71
CA MET A 70 4.96 12.28 -7.83
C MET A 70 5.75 10.99 -7.58
N TYR A 71 5.73 10.51 -6.36
CA TYR A 71 6.29 9.23 -5.92
C TYR A 71 5.17 8.41 -5.30
N VAL A 72 4.89 7.25 -5.83
CA VAL A 72 3.81 6.38 -5.38
C VAL A 72 4.29 4.94 -5.24
N THR A 73 3.87 4.26 -4.17
CA THR A 73 4.34 2.90 -3.87
C THR A 73 3.72 1.83 -4.76
N LEU A 74 2.59 2.10 -5.39
CA LEU A 74 1.91 1.18 -6.30
C LEU A 74 1.42 1.93 -7.54
N GLU A 75 1.32 1.24 -8.67
CA GLU A 75 0.76 1.79 -9.91
C GLU A 75 -0.61 2.45 -9.65
N PRO A 76 -0.82 3.72 -10.06
CA PRO A 76 -2.09 4.42 -9.91
C PRO A 76 -3.24 3.66 -10.56
N CYS A 77 -4.41 3.64 -9.94
CA CYS A 77 -5.55 2.92 -10.49
C CYS A 77 -5.96 3.47 -11.87
N PHE A 78 -6.40 2.54 -12.75
CA PHE A 78 -6.85 2.86 -14.11
C PHE A 78 -8.38 2.85 -14.24
N HIS A 79 -9.07 2.07 -13.42
CA HIS A 79 -10.53 1.97 -13.43
C HIS A 79 -11.18 3.21 -12.81
N SER A 80 -12.27 3.64 -13.42
CA SER A 80 -13.01 4.84 -13.01
C SER A 80 -13.68 4.67 -11.64
N SER A 81 -13.69 5.75 -10.88
CA SER A 81 -14.52 5.98 -9.70
C SER A 81 -15.39 7.22 -9.95
N GLN A 82 -16.22 7.63 -8.99
CA GLN A 82 -17.02 8.84 -9.09
C GLN A 82 -16.21 10.09 -9.48
N ASN A 83 -14.92 10.16 -9.06
CA ASN A 83 -14.02 11.28 -9.37
C ASN A 83 -13.04 10.98 -10.53
N GLY A 84 -13.27 9.93 -11.30
CA GLY A 84 -12.35 9.41 -12.30
C GLY A 84 -11.25 8.53 -11.68
N SER A 85 -10.39 7.95 -12.50
CA SER A 85 -9.24 7.17 -12.03
C SER A 85 -8.14 8.06 -11.44
N CYS A 86 -7.27 7.50 -10.58
CA CYS A 86 -6.07 8.21 -10.14
C CYS A 86 -5.20 8.64 -11.33
N THR A 87 -5.13 7.81 -12.38
CA THR A 87 -4.44 8.13 -13.63
C THR A 87 -5.00 9.41 -14.26
N ASP A 88 -6.33 9.57 -14.32
CA ASP A 88 -6.96 10.77 -14.90
C ASP A 88 -6.72 12.01 -14.03
N GLN A 89 -6.74 11.85 -12.72
CA GLN A 89 -6.44 12.94 -11.79
C GLN A 89 -4.98 13.41 -11.92
N ILE A 90 -4.03 12.48 -12.09
CA ILE A 90 -2.61 12.80 -12.33
C ILE A 90 -2.49 13.60 -13.64
N LEU A 91 -3.15 13.18 -14.73
CA LEU A 91 -3.13 13.90 -16.00
C LEU A 91 -3.65 15.32 -15.86
N ARG A 92 -4.80 15.50 -15.20
CA ARG A 92 -5.40 16.83 -14.98
C ARG A 92 -4.60 17.73 -14.05
N SER A 93 -3.80 17.15 -13.15
CA SER A 93 -3.03 17.89 -12.14
C SER A 93 -1.79 18.60 -12.68
N GLY A 94 -1.35 18.28 -13.91
CA GLY A 94 -0.13 18.82 -14.51
C GLY A 94 1.17 18.28 -13.89
N ILE A 95 1.15 17.13 -13.24
CA ILE A 95 2.35 16.39 -12.81
C ILE A 95 3.23 16.12 -14.03
N LYS A 96 4.56 16.35 -13.89
CA LYS A 96 5.54 16.17 -14.97
C LYS A 96 6.18 14.79 -14.97
N GLU A 97 6.45 14.25 -13.78
CA GLU A 97 7.14 12.97 -13.61
C GLU A 97 6.44 12.14 -12.55
N VAL A 98 6.38 10.82 -12.76
CA VAL A 98 5.82 9.86 -11.79
C VAL A 98 6.82 8.72 -11.57
N TYR A 99 7.20 8.50 -10.33
CA TYR A 99 7.99 7.37 -9.87
C TYR A 99 7.05 6.36 -9.22
N VAL A 100 6.94 5.17 -9.81
CA VAL A 100 6.10 4.06 -9.36
C VAL A 100 6.99 2.97 -8.78
N SER A 101 6.79 2.60 -7.53
CA SER A 101 7.59 1.55 -6.91
C SER A 101 7.27 0.17 -7.51
N CYS A 102 6.01 -0.22 -7.57
CA CYS A 102 5.58 -1.52 -8.06
C CYS A 102 4.40 -1.40 -9.03
N ILE A 103 4.40 -2.25 -10.06
CA ILE A 103 3.26 -2.43 -10.97
C ILE A 103 2.14 -3.14 -10.21
N ASP A 104 0.89 -2.72 -10.42
CA ASP A 104 -0.27 -3.38 -9.85
C ASP A 104 -0.46 -4.77 -10.47
N GLN A 105 -0.83 -5.75 -9.65
CA GLN A 105 -1.14 -7.10 -10.12
C GLN A 105 -2.59 -7.23 -10.58
N ASP A 106 -3.45 -6.24 -10.30
CA ASP A 106 -4.84 -6.23 -10.76
C ASP A 106 -4.90 -6.08 -12.29
N PRO A 107 -5.48 -7.04 -13.03
CA PRO A 107 -5.58 -6.98 -14.49
C PRO A 107 -6.33 -5.74 -15.02
N ARG A 108 -7.16 -5.11 -14.19
CA ARG A 108 -7.87 -3.87 -14.53
C ARG A 108 -6.93 -2.68 -14.63
N THR A 109 -5.81 -2.69 -13.90
CA THR A 109 -4.83 -1.61 -13.78
C THR A 109 -3.51 -1.93 -14.45
N LYS A 110 -3.01 -3.16 -14.30
CA LYS A 110 -1.66 -3.62 -14.67
C LYS A 110 -1.15 -3.03 -15.99
N ASN A 111 -0.13 -2.21 -15.91
CA ASN A 111 0.54 -1.47 -17.00
C ASN A 111 -0.33 -0.47 -17.78
N LYS A 112 -1.64 -0.40 -17.55
CA LYS A 112 -2.55 0.48 -18.31
C LYS A 112 -2.35 1.94 -17.92
N SER A 113 -2.22 2.19 -16.61
CA SER A 113 -1.94 3.50 -16.06
C SER A 113 -0.61 4.04 -16.58
N ILE A 114 0.46 3.24 -16.46
CA ILE A 114 1.80 3.60 -16.92
C ILE A 114 1.78 3.96 -18.41
N SER A 115 1.13 3.12 -19.23
CA SER A 115 1.01 3.34 -20.68
C SER A 115 0.25 4.61 -21.01
N LYS A 116 -0.85 4.91 -20.28
CA LYS A 116 -1.65 6.13 -20.48
C LYS A 116 -0.87 7.38 -20.09
N LEU A 117 -0.16 7.35 -18.95
CA LEU A 117 0.67 8.47 -18.50
C LEU A 117 1.79 8.77 -19.50
N LYS A 118 2.51 7.74 -19.96
CA LYS A 118 3.60 7.90 -20.98
C LYS A 118 3.08 8.47 -22.30
N ARG A 119 1.93 7.98 -22.80
CA ARG A 119 1.29 8.52 -24.02
C ARG A 119 0.94 10.01 -23.90
N ASN A 120 0.63 10.48 -22.71
CA ASN A 120 0.36 11.88 -22.41
C ASN A 120 1.62 12.66 -21.98
N LYS A 121 2.81 12.21 -22.40
CA LYS A 121 4.10 12.90 -22.21
C LYS A 121 4.52 13.06 -20.74
N ILE A 122 3.95 12.31 -19.81
CA ILE A 122 4.43 12.24 -18.43
C ILE A 122 5.60 11.23 -18.40
N LYS A 123 6.72 11.64 -17.85
CA LYS A 123 7.87 10.74 -17.63
C LYS A 123 7.54 9.78 -16.49
N VAL A 124 7.54 8.47 -16.75
CA VAL A 124 7.22 7.43 -15.75
C VAL A 124 8.42 6.50 -15.58
N ILE A 125 8.89 6.42 -14.35
CA ILE A 125 9.96 5.52 -13.90
C ILE A 125 9.35 4.48 -12.97
N VAL A 126 9.68 3.20 -13.18
CA VAL A 126 9.07 2.07 -12.45
C VAL A 126 10.15 1.21 -11.84
N GLY A 127 9.87 0.62 -10.67
CA GLY A 127 10.69 -0.44 -10.07
C GLY A 127 11.55 0.00 -8.88
N ILE A 128 11.56 1.28 -8.51
CA ILE A 128 12.33 1.75 -7.35
C ILE A 128 11.71 1.21 -6.06
N GLN A 129 12.46 0.41 -5.30
CA GLN A 129 12.01 -0.24 -4.05
C GLN A 129 10.81 -1.20 -4.28
N LYS A 130 10.73 -1.87 -5.42
CA LYS A 130 9.67 -2.81 -5.78
C LYS A 130 9.44 -3.87 -4.69
N ASP A 131 10.51 -4.48 -4.18
CA ASP A 131 10.43 -5.56 -3.19
C ASP A 131 9.82 -5.09 -1.87
N LYS A 132 10.08 -3.82 -1.49
CA LYS A 132 9.47 -3.20 -0.31
C LYS A 132 7.94 -3.08 -0.47
N THR A 133 7.45 -2.72 -1.65
CA THR A 133 5.99 -2.71 -1.92
C THR A 133 5.39 -4.11 -1.89
N LEU A 134 6.08 -5.07 -2.52
CA LEU A 134 5.60 -6.46 -2.59
C LEU A 134 5.52 -7.08 -1.19
N SER A 135 6.52 -6.86 -0.33
CA SER A 135 6.50 -7.35 1.05
C SER A 135 5.40 -6.69 1.88
N THR A 136 5.24 -5.37 1.78
CA THR A 136 4.23 -4.60 2.52
C THR A 136 2.81 -5.03 2.17
N ASN A 137 2.50 -5.27 0.89
CA ASN A 137 1.17 -5.63 0.41
C ASN A 137 1.04 -7.12 0.02
N ASN A 138 1.91 -7.99 0.52
CA ASN A 138 1.99 -9.40 0.15
C ASN A 138 0.64 -10.14 0.33
N PHE A 139 -0.06 -9.91 1.45
CA PHE A 139 -1.36 -10.52 1.71
C PHE A 139 -2.42 -10.04 0.72
N PHE A 140 -2.42 -8.76 0.34
CA PHE A 140 -3.32 -8.22 -0.67
C PHE A 140 -3.08 -8.87 -2.03
N PHE A 141 -1.84 -8.88 -2.51
CA PHE A 141 -1.50 -9.49 -3.80
C PHE A 141 -1.78 -11.00 -3.83
N LYS A 142 -1.48 -11.72 -2.74
CA LYS A 142 -1.79 -13.16 -2.66
C LYS A 142 -3.29 -13.42 -2.71
N SER A 143 -4.09 -12.63 -1.99
CA SER A 143 -5.55 -12.75 -2.01
C SER A 143 -6.12 -12.44 -3.40
N LEU A 144 -5.63 -11.39 -4.06
CA LEU A 144 -6.04 -10.98 -5.39
C LEU A 144 -5.75 -12.08 -6.44
N LEU A 145 -4.52 -12.61 -6.43
CA LEU A 145 -4.08 -13.61 -7.42
C LEU A 145 -4.71 -14.98 -7.18
N LYS A 146 -4.86 -15.40 -5.93
CA LYS A 146 -5.40 -16.73 -5.57
C LYS A 146 -6.92 -16.73 -5.43
N LYS A 147 -7.57 -15.58 -5.43
CA LYS A 147 -9.02 -15.42 -5.13
C LYS A 147 -9.44 -16.13 -3.83
N LYS A 148 -8.56 -16.13 -2.84
CA LYS A 148 -8.75 -16.77 -1.54
C LYS A 148 -8.26 -15.81 -0.44
N PRO A 149 -8.88 -15.82 0.75
CA PRO A 149 -8.42 -15.01 1.86
C PRO A 149 -6.99 -15.41 2.26
N PHE A 150 -6.22 -14.43 2.68
CA PHE A 150 -4.92 -14.66 3.29
C PHE A 150 -5.12 -14.95 4.77
N THR A 151 -4.83 -16.16 5.20
CA THR A 151 -4.95 -16.58 6.59
C THR A 151 -3.58 -16.59 7.27
N LYS A 152 -3.49 -15.96 8.43
CA LYS A 152 -2.32 -16.01 9.30
C LYS A 152 -2.71 -16.66 10.62
N VAL A 153 -2.11 -17.81 10.92
CA VAL A 153 -2.31 -18.52 12.18
C VAL A 153 -1.15 -18.20 13.11
N LYS A 154 -1.48 -17.86 14.36
CA LYS A 154 -0.52 -17.66 15.44
C LYS A 154 -0.85 -18.66 16.54
N MET A 155 0.12 -19.48 16.90
CA MET A 155 0.00 -20.48 17.96
C MET A 155 1.13 -20.30 18.97
N ALA A 156 0.84 -20.52 20.26
CA ALA A 156 1.85 -20.74 21.28
C ALA A 156 2.14 -22.24 21.32
N ILE A 157 3.41 -22.60 21.24
CA ILE A 157 3.87 -23.98 21.30
C ILE A 157 4.99 -24.10 22.35
N SER A 158 5.13 -25.29 22.96
CA SER A 158 6.26 -25.63 23.83
C SER A 158 7.55 -25.80 23.02
N SER A 159 8.68 -25.98 23.70
CA SER A 159 9.98 -26.19 23.04
C SER A 159 10.03 -27.49 22.22
N ASP A 160 9.20 -28.47 22.51
CA ASP A 160 8.98 -29.71 21.76
C ASP A 160 7.80 -29.65 20.78
N GLU A 161 7.38 -28.40 20.39
CA GLU A 161 6.34 -28.10 19.38
C GLU A 161 4.94 -28.64 19.72
N LYS A 162 4.62 -28.78 20.98
CA LYS A 162 3.28 -29.21 21.44
C LYS A 162 2.41 -28.02 21.83
N ILE A 163 1.11 -28.13 21.58
CA ILE A 163 0.09 -27.14 21.97
C ILE A 163 -0.62 -27.55 23.27
N ALA A 164 -0.57 -28.82 23.62
CA ALA A 164 -1.18 -29.39 24.82
C ALA A 164 -0.47 -30.70 25.21
N TRP A 165 -0.74 -31.19 26.43
CA TRP A 165 -0.32 -32.51 26.87
C TRP A 165 -1.09 -33.60 26.12
N GLY A 166 -0.62 -34.85 26.19
CA GLY A 166 -1.27 -36.00 25.55
C GLY A 166 -2.72 -36.27 26.02
N ASN A 167 -3.11 -35.74 27.16
CA ASN A 167 -4.46 -35.80 27.71
C ASN A 167 -5.30 -34.56 27.30
N TYR A 168 -4.86 -33.78 26.32
CA TYR A 168 -5.48 -32.53 25.83
C TYR A 168 -5.57 -31.40 26.86
N LYS A 169 -5.02 -31.55 28.07
CA LYS A 169 -4.90 -30.47 29.03
C LYS A 169 -3.78 -29.55 28.66
N SER A 170 -3.99 -28.25 28.73
CA SER A 170 -2.99 -27.22 28.46
C SER A 170 -2.91 -26.26 29.63
N LYS A 171 -1.68 -25.84 29.95
CA LYS A 171 -1.39 -24.67 30.78
C LYS A 171 -0.82 -23.56 29.91
N TRP A 172 -0.59 -22.40 30.52
CA TRP A 172 0.01 -21.28 29.83
C TRP A 172 1.41 -21.62 29.34
N ILE A 173 1.61 -21.70 28.02
CA ILE A 173 2.90 -21.95 27.38
C ILE A 173 3.71 -20.65 27.29
N SER A 174 3.05 -19.49 27.26
CA SER A 174 3.66 -18.17 27.20
C SER A 174 3.35 -17.36 28.48
N ASN A 175 4.20 -16.40 28.81
CA ASN A 175 4.01 -15.50 29.95
C ASN A 175 2.83 -14.50 29.70
N SER A 176 2.40 -13.78 30.76
CA SER A 176 1.29 -12.83 30.69
C SER A 176 1.53 -11.71 29.66
N LYS A 177 2.75 -11.15 29.62
CA LYS A 177 3.09 -10.11 28.64
C LYS A 177 2.99 -10.59 27.20
N SER A 178 3.43 -11.80 26.91
CA SER A 178 3.33 -12.39 25.56
C SER A 178 1.88 -12.65 25.17
N ARG A 179 1.02 -13.04 26.13
CA ARG A 179 -0.42 -13.23 25.90
C ARG A 179 -1.11 -11.90 25.64
N GLU A 180 -0.83 -10.89 26.45
CA GLU A 180 -1.36 -9.53 26.26
C GLU A 180 -0.96 -8.97 24.90
N LEU A 181 0.32 -9.06 24.52
CA LEU A 181 0.82 -8.66 23.20
C LEU A 181 0.16 -9.47 22.07
N SER A 182 -0.19 -10.74 22.32
CA SER A 182 -0.90 -11.56 21.35
C SER A 182 -2.33 -11.08 21.13
N LEU A 183 -3.01 -10.62 22.17
CA LEU A 183 -4.40 -10.13 22.10
C LEU A 183 -4.52 -8.85 21.26
N ILE A 184 -3.55 -7.94 21.30
CA ILE A 184 -3.58 -6.72 20.47
C ILE A 184 -3.47 -7.02 18.97
N HIS A 185 -3.06 -8.23 18.58
CA HIS A 185 -2.99 -8.69 17.20
C HIS A 185 -4.19 -9.57 16.78
N ILE A 186 -5.11 -9.84 17.68
CA ILE A 186 -6.40 -10.41 17.35
C ILE A 186 -7.22 -9.25 16.75
N SER A 187 -7.04 -9.03 15.44
CA SER A 187 -8.07 -8.34 14.69
C SER A 187 -9.33 -9.21 14.78
N GLU A 188 -10.46 -8.60 15.08
CA GLU A 188 -11.75 -9.27 14.89
C GLU A 188 -11.75 -9.93 13.50
N PRO A 189 -12.36 -11.13 13.36
CA PRO A 189 -12.44 -11.77 12.05
C PRO A 189 -13.13 -10.78 11.12
N THR A 190 -12.36 -10.16 10.26
CA THR A 190 -12.90 -9.33 9.19
C THR A 190 -13.81 -10.27 8.42
N ARG A 191 -15.13 -10.08 8.52
CA ARG A 191 -16.09 -10.83 7.75
C ARG A 191 -15.69 -10.71 6.30
N LEU A 192 -15.11 -11.77 5.80
CA LEU A 192 -14.90 -11.91 4.38
C LEU A 192 -16.28 -12.10 3.78
N TRP A 193 -16.68 -11.17 2.97
CA TRP A 193 -17.91 -11.24 2.20
C TRP A 193 -17.92 -12.53 1.38
N THR A 194 -18.90 -13.35 1.65
CA THR A 194 -19.33 -14.43 0.75
C THR A 194 -19.90 -13.84 -0.53
#